data_b837eb852fc2cfc777c62e71ddc8985d
#
_entry.id   b837eb852fc2cfc777c62e71ddc8985d
#
_cell.length_a   1.000
_cell.length_b   1.000
_cell.length_c   1.000
_cell.angle_alpha   90.00
_cell.angle_beta   90.00
_cell.angle_gamma   90.00
#
_symmetry.space_group_name_H-M   'P 1'
#
loop_
_entity.id
_entity.type
_entity.pdbx_description
1 polymer ?
#
loop_
_entity_poly.entity_id
_entity_poly.type
_entity_poly.pdbx_seq_one_letter_code
_entity_poly.pdbx_strand_id
1 'polypeptide(L)'
;FAGKPGAGKTTLAKILVKNIDCDYLYINATDERSIDVMRDKVGAFAASGTFKPLKIVILDEATHILQASQVILLNMMETYSLTTRFILTGNYPERLIDPLRSRCQEFDLSPPSKKVVAQHISTILDKEDIEYEIPDLVTIVNKFYPDFRKIINNCQKYTVDGALVLGEL
;
A
#
# COMPACT_ATOMS: atom_id res chain seq x y z
N PHE A 1 1.95 -7.87 0.05
CA PHE A 1 0.61 -7.46 0.49
C PHE A 1 -0.33 -7.44 -0.71
N ALA A 2 -1.32 -8.31 -0.70
CA ALA A 2 -2.37 -8.42 -1.71
C ALA A 2 -3.69 -7.83 -1.19
N GLY A 3 -4.61 -7.47 -2.09
CA GLY A 3 -5.94 -7.01 -1.71
C GLY A 3 -6.51 -5.95 -2.66
N LYS A 4 -7.78 -5.61 -2.46
CA LYS A 4 -8.50 -4.66 -3.31
C LYS A 4 -7.88 -3.25 -3.29
N PRO A 5 -8.12 -2.44 -4.32
CA PRO A 5 -7.75 -1.03 -4.29
C PRO A 5 -8.31 -0.32 -3.05
N GLY A 6 -7.52 0.59 -2.48
CA GLY A 6 -7.93 1.32 -1.27
C GLY A 6 -7.87 0.54 0.05
N ALA A 7 -7.39 -0.72 0.07
CA ALA A 7 -7.26 -1.54 1.29
C ALA A 7 -6.07 -1.17 2.21
N GLY A 8 -5.29 -0.15 1.88
CA GLY A 8 -4.20 0.32 2.74
C GLY A 8 -2.85 -0.38 2.56
N LYS A 9 -2.64 -1.18 1.50
CA LYS A 9 -1.38 -1.92 1.23
C LYS A 9 -0.14 -1.04 1.30
N THR A 10 -0.11 0.03 0.50
CA THR A 10 1.00 0.99 0.45
C THR A 10 1.19 1.70 1.79
N THR A 11 0.09 2.04 2.46
CA THR A 11 0.11 2.69 3.79
C THR A 11 0.74 1.77 4.83
N LEU A 12 0.35 0.49 4.85
CA LEU A 12 0.94 -0.51 5.75
C LEU A 12 2.44 -0.68 5.50
N ALA A 13 2.86 -0.80 4.25
CA ALA A 13 4.28 -0.89 3.90
C ALA A 13 5.08 0.32 4.42
N LYS A 14 4.55 1.54 4.25
CA LYS A 14 5.16 2.77 4.75
C LYS A 14 5.19 2.87 6.27
N ILE A 15 4.14 2.41 6.96
CA ILE A 15 4.11 2.36 8.43
C ILE A 15 5.17 1.40 8.95
N LEU A 16 5.30 0.22 8.34
CA LEU A 16 6.30 -0.77 8.76
C LEU A 16 7.71 -0.20 8.73
N VAL A 17 8.15 0.42 7.62
CA VAL A 17 9.52 0.96 7.51
C VAL A 17 9.77 2.18 8.40
N LYS A 18 8.71 2.89 8.83
CA LYS A 18 8.84 3.97 9.81
C LYS A 18 9.01 3.48 11.25
N ASN A 19 8.60 2.24 11.54
CA ASN A 19 8.65 1.64 12.88
C ASN A 19 9.77 0.60 13.04
N ILE A 20 10.49 0.30 11.97
CA ILE A 20 11.64 -0.62 11.97
C ILE A 20 12.91 0.20 11.78
N ASP A 21 13.96 -0.09 12.53
CA ASP A 21 15.27 0.53 12.29
C ASP A 21 15.89 -0.05 11.03
N CYS A 22 15.61 0.60 9.90
CA CYS A 22 16.05 0.17 8.57
C CYS A 22 16.34 1.36 7.67
N ASP A 23 17.19 1.14 6.67
CA ASP A 23 17.20 1.97 5.47
C ASP A 23 16.17 1.42 4.49
N TYR A 24 15.46 2.28 3.77
CA TYR A 24 14.49 1.79 2.79
C TYR A 24 14.54 2.54 1.47
N LEU A 25 14.23 1.80 0.41
CA LEU A 25 14.00 2.30 -0.94
C LEU A 25 12.53 2.07 -1.30
N TYR A 26 11.86 3.13 -1.77
CA TYR A 26 10.49 3.04 -2.28
C TYR A 26 10.48 3.25 -3.78
N ILE A 27 9.87 2.31 -4.51
CA ILE A 27 9.68 2.37 -5.96
C ILE A 27 8.20 2.09 -6.26
N ASN A 28 7.60 2.96 -7.08
CA ASN A 28 6.29 2.69 -7.67
C ASN A 28 6.50 1.98 -9.01
N ALA A 29 6.13 0.71 -9.08
CA ALA A 29 6.31 -0.10 -10.29
C ALA A 29 5.37 0.29 -11.45
N THR A 30 4.38 1.15 -11.23
CA THR A 30 3.60 1.73 -12.32
C THR A 30 4.43 2.70 -13.15
N ASP A 31 5.29 3.47 -12.49
CA ASP A 31 6.12 4.49 -13.13
C ASP A 31 7.49 3.92 -13.52
N GLU A 32 8.03 3.04 -12.69
CA GLU A 32 9.40 2.53 -12.78
C GLU A 32 9.40 0.99 -12.88
N ARG A 33 8.97 0.44 -14.00
CA ARG A 33 8.77 -1.02 -14.21
C ARG A 33 9.84 -1.72 -15.04
N SER A 34 10.85 -0.98 -15.52
CA SER A 34 11.86 -1.50 -16.45
C SER A 34 12.92 -2.37 -15.79
N ILE A 35 13.64 -3.12 -16.62
CA ILE A 35 14.79 -3.93 -16.23
C ILE A 35 15.89 -3.05 -15.60
N ASP A 36 16.13 -1.88 -16.18
CA ASP A 36 17.21 -0.97 -15.76
C ASP A 36 16.94 -0.46 -14.34
N VAL A 37 15.70 -0.09 -14.03
CA VAL A 37 15.33 0.30 -12.66
C VAL A 37 15.58 -0.83 -11.66
N MET A 38 15.18 -2.07 -11.99
CA MET A 38 15.43 -3.21 -11.10
C MET A 38 16.93 -3.44 -10.92
N ARG A 39 17.72 -3.37 -11.99
CA ARG A 39 19.15 -3.61 -11.92
C ARG A 39 19.90 -2.47 -11.22
N ASP A 40 19.65 -1.25 -11.63
CA ASP A 40 20.45 -0.10 -11.23
C ASP A 40 20.01 0.45 -9.88
N LYS A 41 18.72 0.75 -9.69
CA LYS A 41 18.24 1.33 -8.42
C LYS A 41 18.14 0.28 -7.31
N VAL A 42 17.45 -0.82 -7.56
CA VAL A 42 17.24 -1.86 -6.53
C VAL A 42 18.54 -2.58 -6.25
N GLY A 43 19.30 -2.96 -7.29
CA GLY A 43 20.58 -3.63 -7.17
C GLY A 43 21.62 -2.77 -6.44
N ALA A 44 21.78 -1.51 -6.81
CA ALA A 44 22.69 -0.58 -6.15
C ALA A 44 22.33 -0.39 -4.68
N PHE A 45 21.04 -0.19 -4.36
CA PHE A 45 20.58 -0.08 -2.97
C PHE A 45 20.82 -1.37 -2.19
N ALA A 46 20.48 -2.53 -2.75
CA ALA A 46 20.68 -3.82 -2.07
C ALA A 46 22.18 -4.12 -1.81
N ALA A 47 23.05 -3.77 -2.76
CA ALA A 47 24.49 -3.97 -2.67
C ALA A 47 25.21 -2.94 -1.76
N SER A 48 24.62 -1.75 -1.53
CA SER A 48 25.26 -0.71 -0.73
C SER A 48 25.44 -1.12 0.72
N GLY A 49 26.41 -0.51 1.40
CA GLY A 49 26.56 -0.62 2.85
C GLY A 49 25.42 0.10 3.59
N THR A 50 25.16 -0.33 4.82
CA THR A 50 24.24 0.35 5.76
C THR A 50 24.80 0.25 7.16
N PHE A 51 24.52 1.25 8.00
CA PHE A 51 24.79 1.21 9.44
C PHE A 51 23.60 0.67 10.24
N LYS A 52 22.48 0.40 9.56
CA LYS A 52 21.28 -0.14 10.19
C LYS A 52 21.20 -1.65 10.08
N PRO A 53 20.46 -2.31 10.98
CA PRO A 53 20.35 -3.77 10.99
C PRO A 53 19.77 -4.37 9.70
N LEU A 54 18.98 -3.59 8.95
CA LEU A 54 18.20 -4.09 7.83
C LEU A 54 18.02 -3.03 6.74
N LYS A 55 17.99 -3.48 5.49
CA LYS A 55 17.48 -2.71 4.35
C LYS A 55 16.14 -3.26 3.88
N ILE A 56 15.22 -2.38 3.47
CA ILE A 56 13.92 -2.76 2.94
C ILE A 56 13.68 -2.10 1.60
N VAL A 57 13.34 -2.89 0.60
CA VAL A 57 12.88 -2.41 -0.71
C VAL A 57 11.37 -2.56 -0.76
N ILE A 58 10.65 -1.45 -0.95
CA ILE A 58 9.21 -1.44 -1.17
C ILE A 58 8.97 -1.28 -2.67
N LEU A 59 8.32 -2.27 -3.26
CA LEU A 59 7.85 -2.24 -4.65
C LEU A 59 6.33 -2.12 -4.64
N ASP A 60 5.86 -0.88 -4.76
CA ASP A 60 4.43 -0.57 -4.78
C ASP A 60 3.86 -0.87 -6.16
N GLU A 61 2.66 -1.44 -6.21
CA GLU A 61 2.01 -1.92 -7.44
C GLU A 61 2.91 -2.90 -8.23
N ALA A 62 3.61 -3.80 -7.53
CA ALA A 62 4.59 -4.74 -8.09
C ALA A 62 4.04 -5.63 -9.21
N THR A 63 2.73 -5.78 -9.29
CA THR A 63 2.03 -6.50 -10.38
C THR A 63 2.13 -5.83 -11.75
N HIS A 64 2.69 -4.61 -11.81
CA HIS A 64 3.00 -3.91 -13.07
C HIS A 64 4.44 -4.09 -13.55
N ILE A 65 5.29 -4.75 -12.74
CA ILE A 65 6.67 -5.06 -13.13
C ILE A 65 6.66 -6.01 -14.34
N LEU A 66 7.47 -5.71 -15.33
CA LEU A 66 7.63 -6.56 -16.51
C LEU A 66 8.17 -7.94 -16.11
N GLN A 67 7.71 -8.99 -16.78
CA GLN A 67 8.09 -10.37 -16.45
C GLN A 67 9.62 -10.59 -16.42
N ALA A 68 10.35 -10.01 -17.37
CA ALA A 68 11.81 -10.07 -17.38
C ALA A 68 12.45 -9.37 -16.16
N SER A 69 11.84 -8.26 -15.70
CA SER A 69 12.30 -7.56 -14.50
C SER A 69 11.99 -8.34 -13.22
N GLN A 70 10.91 -9.12 -13.20
CA GLN A 70 10.58 -10.01 -12.07
C GLN A 70 11.62 -11.11 -11.88
N VAL A 71 12.21 -11.63 -12.97
CA VAL A 71 13.31 -12.62 -12.90
C VAL A 71 14.55 -11.99 -12.26
N ILE A 72 14.87 -10.74 -12.61
CA ILE A 72 15.99 -10.02 -12.00
C ILE A 72 15.74 -9.77 -10.51
N LEU A 73 14.53 -9.34 -10.17
CA LEU A 73 14.11 -9.15 -8.78
C LEU A 73 14.25 -10.43 -7.96
N LEU A 74 13.83 -11.57 -8.52
CA LEU A 74 13.98 -12.88 -7.89
C LEU A 74 15.45 -13.18 -7.54
N ASN A 75 16.37 -12.99 -8.49
CA ASN A 75 17.80 -13.19 -8.25
C ASN A 75 18.34 -12.25 -7.15
N MET A 76 17.87 -11.00 -7.10
CA MET A 76 18.26 -10.05 -6.06
C MET A 76 17.74 -10.46 -4.68
N MET A 77 16.50 -10.94 -4.59
CA MET A 77 15.92 -11.44 -3.35
C MET A 77 16.74 -12.62 -2.78
N GLU A 78 17.26 -13.47 -3.65
CA GLU A 78 18.14 -14.58 -3.24
C GLU A 78 19.53 -14.07 -2.81
N THR A 79 20.15 -13.25 -3.65
CA THR A 79 21.52 -12.76 -3.45
C THR A 79 21.66 -11.95 -2.17
N TYR A 80 20.67 -11.07 -1.90
CA TYR A 80 20.73 -10.15 -0.75
C TYR A 80 19.84 -10.57 0.42
N SER A 81 19.45 -11.84 0.47
CA SER A 81 18.51 -12.38 1.48
C SER A 81 18.90 -12.14 2.93
N LEU A 82 20.21 -12.03 3.24
CA LEU A 82 20.70 -11.79 4.59
C LEU A 82 20.53 -10.34 5.06
N THR A 83 20.64 -9.37 4.15
CA THR A 83 20.71 -7.93 4.49
C THR A 83 19.50 -7.12 4.02
N THR A 84 18.75 -7.62 3.05
CA THR A 84 17.67 -6.87 2.41
C THR A 84 16.36 -7.67 2.42
N ARG A 85 15.28 -7.01 2.78
CA ARG A 85 13.93 -7.55 2.69
C ARG A 85 13.15 -6.80 1.62
N PHE A 86 12.17 -7.48 1.03
CA PHE A 86 11.35 -6.93 -0.03
C PHE A 86 9.89 -6.93 0.41
N ILE A 87 9.22 -5.79 0.24
CA ILE A 87 7.78 -5.65 0.44
C ILE A 87 7.17 -5.35 -0.92
N LEU A 88 6.39 -6.28 -1.43
CA LEU A 88 5.66 -6.13 -2.68
C LEU A 88 4.19 -5.84 -2.35
N THR A 89 3.62 -4.83 -2.98
CA THR A 89 2.18 -4.58 -2.90
C THR A 89 1.53 -4.75 -4.27
N GLY A 90 0.28 -5.16 -4.31
CA GLY A 90 -0.44 -5.30 -5.58
C GLY A 90 -1.88 -5.76 -5.40
N ASN A 91 -2.68 -5.52 -6.44
CA ASN A 91 -4.08 -5.92 -6.44
C ASN A 91 -4.30 -7.33 -7.02
N TYR A 92 -3.37 -7.80 -7.84
CA TYR A 92 -3.48 -9.03 -8.63
C TYR A 92 -2.20 -9.87 -8.47
N PRO A 93 -2.01 -10.56 -7.32
CA PRO A 93 -0.78 -11.33 -7.04
C PRO A 93 -0.50 -12.42 -8.10
N GLU A 94 -1.53 -12.90 -8.80
CA GLU A 94 -1.41 -13.86 -9.90
C GLU A 94 -0.65 -13.33 -11.14
N ARG A 95 -0.38 -12.03 -11.24
CA ARG A 95 0.47 -11.43 -12.28
C ARG A 95 1.96 -11.54 -11.99
N LEU A 96 2.31 -11.88 -10.76
CA LEU A 96 3.69 -12.20 -10.42
C LEU A 96 3.99 -13.65 -10.82
N ILE A 97 5.22 -13.87 -11.30
CA ILE A 97 5.67 -15.22 -11.66
C ILE A 97 5.70 -16.12 -10.41
N ASP A 98 5.34 -17.39 -10.57
CA ASP A 98 5.26 -18.36 -9.47
C ASP A 98 6.55 -18.47 -8.65
N PRO A 99 7.76 -18.47 -9.25
CA PRO A 99 9.00 -18.48 -8.48
C PRO A 99 9.17 -17.29 -7.54
N LEU A 100 8.69 -16.10 -7.95
CA LEU A 100 8.75 -14.89 -7.12
C LEU A 100 7.73 -14.98 -5.96
N ARG A 101 6.51 -15.41 -6.26
CA ARG A 101 5.45 -15.60 -5.25
C ARG A 101 5.85 -16.61 -4.19
N SER A 102 6.44 -17.73 -4.59
CA SER A 102 6.86 -18.80 -3.67
C SER A 102 7.94 -18.36 -2.66
N ARG A 103 8.66 -17.27 -2.95
CA ARG A 103 9.65 -16.68 -2.05
C ARG A 103 9.10 -15.57 -1.17
N CYS A 104 7.84 -15.21 -1.36
CA CYS A 104 7.15 -14.20 -0.57
C CYS A 104 6.17 -14.85 0.41
N GLN A 105 6.10 -14.32 1.63
CA GLN A 105 4.95 -14.58 2.49
C GLN A 105 3.81 -13.67 2.01
N GLU A 106 2.71 -14.26 1.58
CA GLU A 106 1.53 -13.52 1.15
C GLU A 106 0.66 -13.14 2.34
N PHE A 107 0.26 -11.86 2.38
CA PHE A 107 -0.71 -11.33 3.32
C PHE A 107 -1.85 -10.70 2.53
N ASP A 108 -3.03 -11.27 2.65
CA ASP A 108 -4.25 -10.70 2.07
C ASP A 108 -4.83 -9.64 3.02
N LEU A 109 -4.90 -8.41 2.53
CA LEU A 109 -5.49 -7.28 3.22
C LEU A 109 -6.98 -7.20 2.90
N SER A 110 -7.72 -8.10 3.53
CA SER A 110 -9.18 -8.06 3.49
C SER A 110 -9.70 -6.83 4.25
N PRO A 111 -10.66 -6.09 3.68
CA PRO A 111 -11.21 -4.92 4.33
C PRO A 111 -11.93 -5.32 5.63
N PRO A 112 -11.75 -4.57 6.73
CA PRO A 112 -12.48 -4.80 7.96
C PRO A 112 -13.98 -4.57 7.77
N SER A 113 -14.81 -4.98 8.72
CA SER A 113 -16.25 -4.80 8.62
C SER A 113 -16.64 -3.33 8.44
N LYS A 114 -17.77 -3.06 7.77
CA LYS A 114 -18.29 -1.69 7.55
C LYS A 114 -18.38 -0.88 8.85
N LYS A 115 -18.74 -1.53 9.96
CA LYS A 115 -18.79 -0.90 11.28
C LYS A 115 -17.43 -0.36 11.71
N VAL A 116 -16.38 -1.18 11.58
CA VAL A 116 -15.01 -0.77 11.93
C VAL A 116 -14.53 0.35 11.01
N VAL A 117 -14.87 0.27 9.70
CA VAL A 117 -14.59 1.35 8.75
C VAL A 117 -15.26 2.65 9.16
N ALA A 118 -16.57 2.62 9.48
CA ALA A 118 -17.31 3.81 9.90
C ALA A 118 -16.70 4.43 11.17
N GLN A 119 -16.35 3.62 12.16
CA GLN A 119 -15.68 4.07 13.38
C GLN A 119 -14.33 4.72 13.10
N HIS A 120 -13.55 4.17 12.16
CA HIS A 120 -12.27 4.76 11.80
C HIS A 120 -12.44 6.10 11.07
N ILE A 121 -13.41 6.19 10.15
CA ILE A 121 -13.72 7.44 9.46
C ILE A 121 -14.23 8.51 10.44
N SER A 122 -15.10 8.15 11.39
CA SER A 122 -15.54 9.10 12.41
C SER A 122 -14.36 9.68 13.21
N THR A 123 -13.40 8.83 13.59
CA THR A 123 -12.17 9.30 14.27
C THR A 123 -11.34 10.27 13.41
N ILE A 124 -11.37 10.12 12.08
CA ILE A 124 -10.69 11.03 11.17
C ILE A 124 -11.46 12.37 11.11
N LEU A 125 -12.77 12.34 10.94
CA LEU A 125 -13.61 13.53 10.89
C LEU A 125 -13.51 14.34 12.21
N ASP A 126 -13.54 13.66 13.35
CA ASP A 126 -13.35 14.28 14.68
C ASP A 126 -11.99 14.98 14.80
N LYS A 127 -10.91 14.41 14.24
CA LYS A 127 -9.57 15.00 14.26
C LYS A 127 -9.39 16.19 13.31
N GLU A 128 -10.20 16.25 12.29
CA GLU A 128 -10.22 17.35 11.30
C GLU A 128 -11.26 18.41 11.66
N ASP A 129 -11.87 18.31 12.86
CA ASP A 129 -12.92 19.21 13.36
C ASP A 129 -14.11 19.35 12.38
N ILE A 130 -14.50 18.23 11.74
CA ILE A 130 -15.62 18.17 10.80
C ILE A 130 -16.85 17.65 11.52
N GLU A 131 -17.92 18.45 11.57
CA GLU A 131 -19.22 18.01 12.09
C GLU A 131 -19.90 17.04 11.10
N TYR A 132 -20.57 16.00 11.61
CA TYR A 132 -21.27 15.03 10.77
C TYR A 132 -22.43 14.37 11.51
N GLU A 133 -23.44 13.98 10.74
CA GLU A 133 -24.52 13.11 11.21
C GLU A 133 -24.18 11.66 10.94
N ILE A 134 -24.44 10.77 11.93
CA ILE A 134 -24.14 9.33 11.79
C ILE A 134 -24.81 8.70 10.56
N PRO A 135 -26.08 8.99 10.20
CA PRO A 135 -26.71 8.46 9.01
C PRO A 135 -25.95 8.82 7.70
N ASP A 136 -25.40 10.01 7.61
CA ASP A 136 -24.67 10.49 6.44
C ASP A 136 -23.36 9.74 6.28
N LEU A 137 -22.60 9.59 7.38
CA LEU A 137 -21.39 8.78 7.41
C LEU A 137 -21.65 7.34 7.00
N VAL A 138 -22.70 6.73 7.53
CA VAL A 138 -23.09 5.34 7.22
C VAL A 138 -23.48 5.22 5.74
N THR A 139 -24.14 6.22 5.16
CA THR A 139 -24.51 6.24 3.75
C THR A 139 -23.29 6.25 2.86
N ILE A 140 -22.29 7.11 3.13
CA ILE A 140 -21.02 7.15 2.39
C ILE A 140 -20.29 5.80 2.51
N VAL A 141 -20.15 5.29 3.73
CA VAL A 141 -19.48 4.01 3.95
C VAL A 141 -20.17 2.89 3.18
N ASN A 142 -21.49 2.79 3.22
CA ASN A 142 -22.22 1.75 2.51
C ASN A 142 -22.06 1.82 0.99
N LYS A 143 -22.00 3.03 0.44
CA LYS A 143 -21.92 3.26 -1.00
C LYS A 143 -20.53 2.95 -1.56
N PHE A 144 -19.47 3.28 -0.83
CA PHE A 144 -18.08 3.20 -1.34
C PHE A 144 -17.25 2.06 -0.73
N TYR A 145 -17.78 1.33 0.26
CA TYR A 145 -17.11 0.14 0.78
C TYR A 145 -16.85 -0.89 -0.33
N PRO A 146 -15.67 -1.51 -0.36
CA PRO A 146 -14.61 -1.53 0.65
C PRO A 146 -13.46 -0.53 0.41
N ASP A 147 -13.58 0.43 -0.46
CA ASP A 147 -12.51 1.35 -0.87
C ASP A 147 -12.39 2.53 0.09
N PHE A 148 -11.46 2.44 1.05
CA PHE A 148 -11.19 3.51 2.02
C PHE A 148 -10.84 4.86 1.37
N ARG A 149 -10.09 4.83 0.28
CA ARG A 149 -9.70 6.07 -0.43
C ARG A 149 -10.93 6.77 -0.97
N LYS A 150 -11.86 6.02 -1.58
CA LYS A 150 -13.11 6.58 -2.07
C LYS A 150 -13.98 7.10 -0.93
N ILE A 151 -14.04 6.40 0.20
CA ILE A 151 -14.80 6.85 1.37
C ILE A 151 -14.25 8.20 1.84
N ILE A 152 -12.96 8.31 2.11
CA ILE A 152 -12.31 9.55 2.59
C ILE A 152 -12.49 10.68 1.58
N ASN A 153 -12.24 10.45 0.29
CA ASN A 153 -12.39 11.45 -0.75
C ASN A 153 -13.83 11.96 -0.86
N ASN A 154 -14.83 11.08 -0.63
CA ASN A 154 -16.22 11.51 -0.64
C ASN A 154 -16.60 12.25 0.64
N CYS A 155 -16.10 11.86 1.82
CA CYS A 155 -16.25 12.67 3.01
C CYS A 155 -15.71 14.10 2.76
N GLN A 156 -14.51 14.22 2.24
CA GLN A 156 -13.91 15.52 1.90
C GLN A 156 -14.75 16.31 0.88
N LYS A 157 -15.23 15.63 -0.17
CA LYS A 157 -16.06 16.25 -1.23
C LYS A 157 -17.35 16.83 -0.69
N TYR A 158 -18.00 16.17 0.26
CA TYR A 158 -19.27 16.56 0.84
C TYR A 158 -19.12 17.38 2.12
N THR A 159 -17.92 17.74 2.52
CA THR A 159 -17.67 18.69 3.60
C THR A 159 -17.77 20.12 3.06
N VAL A 160 -18.71 20.88 3.60
CA VAL A 160 -18.94 22.29 3.29
C VAL A 160 -18.99 23.07 4.61
N ASP A 161 -18.24 24.15 4.71
CA ASP A 161 -18.19 25.02 5.90
C ASP A 161 -17.95 24.25 7.23
N GLY A 162 -17.10 23.20 7.18
CA GLY A 162 -16.76 22.40 8.37
C GLY A 162 -17.76 21.32 8.72
N ALA A 163 -18.82 21.12 7.95
CA ALA A 163 -19.80 20.07 8.16
C ALA A 163 -19.93 19.12 6.98
N LEU A 164 -20.12 17.83 7.25
CA LEU A 164 -20.42 16.81 6.25
C LEU A 164 -21.91 16.89 5.90
N VAL A 165 -22.23 17.36 4.71
CA VAL A 165 -23.63 17.53 4.26
C VAL A 165 -23.83 16.70 3.00
N LEU A 166 -24.62 15.62 3.09
CA LEU A 166 -25.06 14.87 1.93
C LEU A 166 -26.25 15.60 1.30
N GLY A 167 -25.99 16.30 0.18
CA GLY A 167 -27.07 16.61 -0.77
C GLY A 167 -27.65 15.31 -1.36
N GLU A 168 -28.57 15.37 -2.29
CA GLU A 168 -29.07 14.16 -2.98
C GLU A 168 -27.90 13.39 -3.61
N LEU A 169 -27.61 12.22 -3.03
CA LEU A 169 -26.61 11.24 -3.48
C LEU A 169 -27.21 10.27 -4.50
#